data_13f102debe2a3108deddabf0ac3adc8a
#
_entry.id   13f102debe2a3108deddabf0ac3adc8a
#
_cell.length_a   1.000
_cell.length_b   1.000
_cell.length_c   1.000
_cell.angle_alpha   90.00
_cell.angle_beta   90.00
_cell.angle_gamma   90.00
#
_symmetry.space_group_name_H-M   'P 1'
#
loop_
_entity.id
_entity.type
_entity.pdbx_description
1 polymer ?
#
loop_
_entity_poly.entity_id
_entity_poly.type
_entity_poly.pdbx_seq_one_letter_code
_entity_poly.pdbx_strand_id
1 'polypeptide(L)'
;MKKIYSFLLLCAGVVLFTSCLSIAPTSISRNGSLEGYRYFYVTPTAERTSVSGDVWGGKSGTYGSTTSNSINPADLIAGYLMGRGYVRVPEVKAENANQTMIINYGDGNNREGFWTERAVTVTIQIINGKTNDLLCVCKAEAKGNDDARATRFAIEKALNEIFVGVR
;
A
#
# COMPACT_ATOMS: atom_id res chain seq x y z
N MET A 1 -46.47 20.41 -14.45
CA MET A 1 -45.11 21.02 -14.44
C MET A 1 -44.44 20.91 -13.08
N LYS A 2 -45.05 21.22 -11.94
CA LYS A 2 -44.43 21.13 -10.61
C LYS A 2 -43.86 19.73 -10.25
N LYS A 3 -44.52 18.63 -10.67
CA LYS A 3 -44.05 17.23 -10.40
C LYS A 3 -42.78 16.88 -11.17
N ILE A 4 -42.56 17.45 -12.37
CA ILE A 4 -41.34 17.19 -13.17
C ILE A 4 -40.13 17.87 -12.55
N TYR A 5 -40.27 19.08 -12.02
CA TYR A 5 -39.19 19.78 -11.33
C TYR A 5 -38.79 19.08 -10.03
N SER A 6 -39.77 18.51 -9.29
CA SER A 6 -39.49 17.75 -8.07
C SER A 6 -38.72 16.47 -8.37
N PHE A 7 -39.01 15.76 -9.49
CA PHE A 7 -38.30 14.57 -9.90
C PHE A 7 -36.89 14.89 -10.40
N LEU A 8 -36.73 16.00 -11.15
CA LEU A 8 -35.40 16.45 -11.60
C LEU A 8 -34.50 16.87 -10.43
N LEU A 9 -35.06 17.52 -9.40
CA LEU A 9 -34.34 17.92 -8.20
C LEU A 9 -33.92 16.70 -7.38
N LEU A 10 -34.75 15.65 -7.31
CA LEU A 10 -34.43 14.40 -6.65
C LEU A 10 -33.29 13.63 -7.35
N CYS A 11 -33.35 13.57 -8.70
CA CYS A 11 -32.29 12.94 -9.50
C CYS A 11 -30.95 13.69 -9.40
N ALA A 12 -30.96 15.02 -9.39
CA ALA A 12 -29.76 15.84 -9.21
C ALA A 12 -29.15 15.65 -7.83
N GLY A 13 -29.98 15.47 -6.79
CA GLY A 13 -29.52 15.19 -5.42
C GLY A 13 -28.79 13.85 -5.30
N VAL A 14 -29.25 12.80 -5.99
CA VAL A 14 -28.64 11.46 -5.93
C VAL A 14 -27.26 11.43 -6.60
N VAL A 15 -27.03 12.22 -7.64
CA VAL A 15 -25.75 12.28 -8.37
C VAL A 15 -24.66 12.96 -7.53
N LEU A 16 -25.02 13.85 -6.60
CA LEU A 16 -24.04 14.58 -5.77
C LEU A 16 -23.47 13.74 -4.60
N PHE A 17 -24.05 12.59 -4.26
CA PHE A 17 -23.60 11.75 -3.15
C PHE A 17 -22.60 10.66 -3.55
N THR A 18 -22.18 10.57 -4.82
CA THR A 18 -21.23 9.54 -5.27
C THR A 18 -19.76 9.99 -5.25
N SER A 19 -19.38 10.92 -4.36
CA SER A 19 -17.96 11.24 -4.18
C SER A 19 -17.28 10.17 -3.29
N CYS A 20 -17.33 8.91 -3.70
CA CYS A 20 -16.44 7.90 -3.14
C CYS A 20 -15.01 8.22 -3.56
N LEU A 21 -14.07 8.19 -2.62
CA LEU A 21 -12.65 8.30 -2.91
C LEU A 21 -12.28 7.23 -3.92
N SER A 22 -12.03 7.63 -5.18
CA SER A 22 -11.66 6.71 -6.25
C SER A 22 -10.23 6.21 -6.03
N ILE A 23 -10.03 4.88 -6.08
CA ILE A 23 -8.72 4.24 -6.01
C ILE A 23 -8.12 4.17 -7.40
N ALA A 24 -6.87 4.66 -7.54
CA ALA A 24 -6.16 4.53 -8.80
C ALA A 24 -5.88 3.05 -9.15
N PRO A 25 -5.95 2.67 -10.43
CA PRO A 25 -5.60 1.32 -10.85
C PRO A 25 -4.12 1.05 -10.53
N THR A 26 -3.81 -0.22 -10.23
CA THR A 26 -2.42 -0.64 -10.07
C THR A 26 -1.70 -0.55 -11.40
N SER A 27 -0.51 0.04 -11.40
CA SER A 27 0.35 0.09 -12.57
C SER A 27 1.61 -0.73 -12.32
N ILE A 28 1.96 -1.59 -13.29
CA ILE A 28 3.16 -2.42 -13.22
C ILE A 28 3.94 -2.31 -14.53
N SER A 29 5.27 -2.18 -14.41
CA SER A 29 6.21 -2.29 -15.52
C SER A 29 7.20 -3.41 -15.20
N ARG A 30 7.36 -4.34 -16.13
CA ARG A 30 8.27 -5.48 -16.02
C ARG A 30 9.34 -5.36 -17.10
N ASN A 31 10.59 -5.29 -16.68
CA ASN A 31 11.76 -5.18 -17.56
C ASN A 31 12.58 -6.48 -17.59
N GLY A 32 12.33 -7.39 -16.64
CA GLY A 32 13.01 -8.68 -16.53
C GLY A 32 12.16 -9.76 -15.88
N SER A 33 12.63 -11.02 -15.97
CA SER A 33 12.03 -12.15 -15.27
C SER A 33 12.41 -12.13 -13.80
N LEU A 34 11.47 -12.54 -12.94
CA LEU A 34 11.72 -12.80 -11.52
C LEU A 34 12.02 -14.28 -11.23
N GLU A 35 12.06 -15.12 -12.27
CA GLU A 35 12.41 -16.52 -12.15
C GLU A 35 13.90 -16.69 -11.84
N GLY A 36 14.23 -17.73 -11.04
CA GLY A 36 15.61 -18.05 -10.67
C GLY A 36 16.15 -17.25 -9.47
N TYR A 37 15.43 -16.27 -8.97
CA TYR A 37 15.79 -15.62 -7.72
C TYR A 37 15.35 -16.48 -6.53
N ARG A 38 16.21 -16.54 -5.52
CA ARG A 38 15.98 -17.30 -4.30
C ARG A 38 16.08 -16.43 -3.05
N TYR A 39 16.93 -15.41 -3.12
CA TYR A 39 17.23 -14.52 -2.02
C TYR A 39 16.63 -13.15 -2.26
N PHE A 40 16.34 -12.44 -1.18
CA PHE A 40 15.94 -11.04 -1.27
C PHE A 40 16.54 -10.21 -0.14
N TYR A 41 16.84 -8.98 -0.46
CA TYR A 41 17.21 -7.93 0.46
C TYR A 41 16.16 -6.81 0.36
N VAL A 42 15.57 -6.42 1.49
CA VAL A 42 14.68 -5.26 1.53
C VAL A 42 15.45 -4.10 2.10
N THR A 43 15.45 -2.98 1.37
CA THR A 43 16.03 -1.74 1.86
C THR A 43 15.31 -1.30 3.14
N PRO A 44 16.05 -0.95 4.20
CA PRO A 44 15.45 -0.51 5.46
C PRO A 44 14.48 0.65 5.23
N THR A 45 13.32 0.58 5.87
CA THR A 45 12.29 1.63 5.83
C THR A 45 12.02 2.15 7.23
N ALA A 46 11.61 3.41 7.32
CA ALA A 46 11.13 3.96 8.58
C ALA A 46 9.81 3.32 8.99
N GLU A 47 9.65 3.13 10.30
CA GLU A 47 8.38 2.70 10.88
C GLU A 47 7.31 3.78 10.67
N ARG A 48 6.11 3.36 10.29
CA ARG A 48 4.96 4.25 10.16
C ARG A 48 4.01 4.01 11.31
N THR A 49 3.78 5.05 12.08
CA THR A 49 2.82 5.05 13.17
C THR A 49 1.65 5.94 12.80
N SER A 50 0.45 5.40 12.81
CA SER A 50 -0.78 6.16 12.75
C SER A 50 -1.46 6.14 14.10
N VAL A 51 -1.86 7.32 14.55
CA VAL A 51 -2.62 7.49 15.80
C VAL A 51 -4.03 7.89 15.39
N SER A 52 -5.01 7.03 15.71
CA SER A 52 -6.42 7.38 15.60
C SER A 52 -7.01 7.44 17.01
N GLY A 53 -7.76 8.51 17.29
CA GLY A 53 -8.42 8.68 18.57
C GLY A 53 -9.80 9.29 18.39
N ASP A 54 -10.79 8.68 19.03
CA ASP A 54 -12.12 9.27 19.16
C ASP A 54 -12.21 9.96 20.52
N VAL A 55 -12.56 11.25 20.49
CA VAL A 55 -12.82 12.03 21.70
C VAL A 55 -14.31 12.27 21.80
N TRP A 56 -14.92 11.67 22.81
CA TRP A 56 -16.32 11.88 23.14
C TRP A 56 -16.41 12.83 24.33
N GLY A 57 -16.98 14.02 24.10
CA GLY A 57 -17.23 15.00 25.14
C GLY A 57 -18.70 14.95 25.58
N GLY A 58 -18.95 14.75 26.86
CA GLY A 58 -20.28 14.86 27.49
C GLY A 58 -20.26 15.76 28.72
N LYS A 59 -21.46 16.10 29.26
CA LYS A 59 -21.58 16.93 30.47
C LYS A 59 -20.88 16.35 31.71
N SER A 60 -20.45 15.09 31.66
CA SER A 60 -19.81 14.34 32.77
C SER A 60 -18.32 14.11 32.58
N GLY A 61 -17.70 14.65 31.55
CA GLY A 61 -16.25 14.48 31.28
C GLY A 61 -15.94 14.14 29.83
N THR A 62 -14.68 14.22 29.50
CA THR A 62 -14.16 13.85 28.17
C THR A 62 -13.48 12.49 28.30
N TYR A 63 -13.95 11.50 27.55
CA TYR A 63 -13.33 10.19 27.42
C TYR A 63 -12.72 10.09 26.03
N GLY A 64 -11.42 9.77 25.95
CA GLY A 64 -10.71 9.55 24.70
C GLY A 64 -10.14 8.13 24.69
N SER A 65 -10.33 7.41 23.59
CA SER A 65 -9.60 6.18 23.28
C SER A 65 -8.64 6.48 22.14
N THR A 66 -7.35 6.27 22.39
CA THR A 66 -6.32 6.46 21.36
C THR A 66 -5.80 5.08 20.97
N THR A 67 -5.93 4.72 19.69
CA THR A 67 -5.34 3.51 19.14
C THR A 67 -4.14 3.91 18.29
N SER A 68 -2.97 3.38 18.61
CA SER A 68 -1.75 3.55 17.84
C SER A 68 -1.49 2.28 17.03
N ASN A 69 -1.48 2.40 15.70
CA ASN A 69 -1.11 1.33 14.80
C ASN A 69 0.25 1.67 14.18
N SER A 70 1.21 0.76 14.37
CA SER A 70 2.55 0.90 13.81
C SER A 70 2.84 -0.24 12.84
N ILE A 71 3.39 0.09 11.69
CA ILE A 71 3.84 -0.87 10.70
C ILE A 71 5.23 -0.50 10.17
N ASN A 72 6.04 -1.54 9.93
CA ASN A 72 7.28 -1.41 9.19
C ASN A 72 7.06 -2.00 7.78
N PRO A 73 7.08 -1.19 6.70
CA PRO A 73 6.89 -1.68 5.35
C PRO A 73 7.89 -2.77 4.95
N ALA A 74 9.17 -2.66 5.37
CA ALA A 74 10.18 -3.66 5.06
C ALA A 74 9.85 -5.02 5.67
N ASP A 75 9.28 -5.07 6.87
CA ASP A 75 8.91 -6.33 7.53
C ASP A 75 7.64 -6.94 6.92
N LEU A 76 6.69 -6.12 6.46
CA LEU A 76 5.53 -6.60 5.70
C LEU A 76 5.96 -7.25 4.38
N ILE A 77 6.83 -6.58 3.63
CA ILE A 77 7.39 -7.11 2.37
C ILE A 77 8.16 -8.41 2.64
N ALA A 78 9.00 -8.41 3.68
CA ALA A 78 9.76 -9.60 4.06
C ALA A 78 8.85 -10.78 4.44
N GLY A 79 7.82 -10.54 5.25
CA GLY A 79 6.85 -11.56 5.64
C GLY A 79 6.13 -12.17 4.43
N TYR A 80 5.71 -11.33 3.48
CA TYR A 80 5.06 -11.78 2.26
C TYR A 80 5.98 -12.68 1.41
N LEU A 81 7.24 -12.28 1.22
CA LEU A 81 8.19 -13.03 0.40
C LEU A 81 8.65 -14.33 1.07
N MET A 82 8.89 -14.31 2.39
CA MET A 82 9.19 -15.54 3.14
C MET A 82 8.03 -16.54 3.07
N GLY A 83 6.79 -16.06 3.12
CA GLY A 83 5.60 -16.89 2.93
C GLY A 83 5.51 -17.56 1.54
N ARG A 84 6.22 -17.01 0.55
CA ARG A 84 6.37 -17.59 -0.81
C ARG A 84 7.63 -18.44 -0.99
N GLY A 85 8.43 -18.64 0.07
CA GLY A 85 9.60 -19.49 0.06
C GLY A 85 10.92 -18.78 -0.32
N TYR A 86 10.92 -17.45 -0.46
CA TYR A 86 12.15 -16.69 -0.64
C TYR A 86 12.90 -16.54 0.68
N VAL A 87 14.24 -16.45 0.62
CA VAL A 87 15.11 -16.33 1.79
C VAL A 87 15.58 -14.88 1.96
N ARG A 88 15.26 -14.28 3.11
CA ARG A 88 15.75 -12.94 3.46
C ARG A 88 17.23 -12.98 3.75
N VAL A 89 18.00 -12.05 3.17
CA VAL A 89 19.42 -11.83 3.49
C VAL A 89 19.61 -10.45 4.12
N PRO A 90 20.53 -10.29 5.07
CA PRO A 90 20.79 -9.01 5.72
C PRO A 90 21.57 -8.04 4.82
N GLU A 91 22.28 -8.57 3.83
CA GLU A 91 23.07 -7.83 2.85
C GLU A 91 23.21 -8.63 1.56
N VAL A 92 23.50 -7.94 0.45
CA VAL A 92 23.77 -8.58 -0.84
C VAL A 92 25.27 -8.92 -0.92
N LYS A 93 25.58 -10.22 -0.87
CA LYS A 93 26.96 -10.72 -1.02
C LYS A 93 27.25 -11.09 -2.45
N ALA A 94 28.49 -10.90 -2.90
CA ALA A 94 28.91 -11.20 -4.27
C ALA A 94 28.61 -12.65 -4.70
N GLU A 95 28.69 -13.62 -3.76
CA GLU A 95 28.47 -15.05 -4.00
C GLU A 95 27.01 -15.38 -4.40
N ASN A 96 26.04 -14.63 -3.91
CA ASN A 96 24.62 -14.87 -4.17
C ASN A 96 23.93 -13.70 -4.89
N ALA A 97 24.66 -12.66 -5.28
CA ALA A 97 24.10 -11.44 -5.86
C ALA A 97 23.25 -11.70 -7.13
N ASN A 98 23.65 -12.69 -7.96
CA ASN A 98 22.92 -13.09 -9.16
C ASN A 98 21.58 -13.76 -8.89
N GLN A 99 21.33 -14.24 -7.69
CA GLN A 99 20.08 -14.87 -7.23
C GLN A 99 19.38 -14.03 -6.16
N THR A 100 19.85 -12.81 -5.93
CA THR A 100 19.29 -11.89 -4.94
C THR A 100 18.54 -10.76 -5.60
N MET A 101 17.30 -10.56 -5.17
CA MET A 101 16.51 -9.37 -5.49
C MET A 101 16.74 -8.29 -4.43
N ILE A 102 16.99 -7.06 -4.85
CA ILE A 102 16.94 -5.89 -3.97
C ILE A 102 15.55 -5.28 -4.12
N ILE A 103 14.88 -5.04 -3.00
CA ILE A 103 13.53 -4.52 -2.98
C ILE A 103 13.53 -3.17 -2.31
N ASN A 104 13.21 -2.14 -3.09
CA ASN A 104 13.02 -0.79 -2.63
C ASN A 104 11.53 -0.51 -2.46
N TYR A 105 11.21 0.19 -1.39
CA TYR A 105 9.89 0.70 -1.09
C TYR A 105 9.91 2.23 -1.09
N GLY A 106 8.92 2.81 -1.70
CA GLY A 106 8.61 4.24 -1.62
C GLY A 106 7.13 4.44 -1.42
N ASP A 107 6.78 5.38 -0.59
CA ASP A 107 5.42 5.85 -0.44
C ASP A 107 5.21 7.16 -1.18
N GLY A 108 4.02 7.29 -1.74
CA GLY A 108 3.57 8.45 -2.47
C GLY A 108 2.56 9.28 -1.69
N ASN A 109 1.81 10.08 -2.42
CA ASN A 109 0.80 10.96 -1.84
C ASN A 109 -0.26 10.18 -1.05
N ASN A 110 -0.46 10.61 0.20
CA ASN A 110 -1.61 10.20 0.99
C ASN A 110 -2.76 11.15 0.68
N ARG A 111 -3.95 10.59 0.44
CA ARG A 111 -5.18 11.36 0.23
C ARG A 111 -6.17 11.06 1.34
N GLU A 112 -6.77 12.11 1.90
CA GLU A 112 -7.84 11.99 2.88
C GLU A 112 -9.19 12.03 2.17
N GLY A 113 -10.08 11.11 2.51
CA GLY A 113 -11.47 11.10 2.08
C GLY A 113 -12.38 11.85 3.06
N PHE A 114 -13.62 12.05 2.66
CA PHE A 114 -14.60 12.84 3.43
C PHE A 114 -14.97 12.24 4.80
N TRP A 115 -14.86 10.90 4.94
CA TRP A 115 -15.26 10.16 6.15
C TRP A 115 -14.07 9.34 6.71
N THR A 116 -13.02 10.00 7.18
CA THR A 116 -11.85 9.30 7.79
C THR A 116 -11.17 8.23 6.91
N GLU A 117 -11.60 8.05 5.66
CA GLU A 117 -10.92 7.16 4.73
C GLU A 117 -9.60 7.78 4.28
N ARG A 118 -8.54 6.99 4.32
CA ARG A 118 -7.23 7.38 3.84
C ARG A 118 -6.81 6.49 2.68
N ALA A 119 -6.32 7.10 1.60
CA ALA A 119 -5.76 6.39 0.48
C ALA A 119 -4.26 6.64 0.45
N VAL A 120 -3.49 5.57 0.45
CA VAL A 120 -2.04 5.59 0.39
C VAL A 120 -1.58 4.95 -0.90
N THR A 121 -0.67 5.63 -1.60
CA THR A 121 0.01 5.10 -2.77
C THR A 121 1.38 4.59 -2.36
N VAL A 122 1.71 3.37 -2.77
CA VAL A 122 3.05 2.79 -2.59
C VAL A 122 3.69 2.47 -3.94
N THR A 123 5.00 2.51 -3.99
CA THR A 123 5.80 2.06 -5.13
C THR A 123 6.79 1.01 -4.63
N ILE A 124 6.78 -0.17 -5.26
CA ILE A 124 7.75 -1.23 -5.00
C ILE A 124 8.59 -1.42 -6.24
N GLN A 125 9.91 -1.38 -6.10
CA GLN A 125 10.88 -1.63 -7.15
C GLN A 125 11.66 -2.89 -6.81
N ILE A 126 11.83 -3.76 -7.79
CA ILE A 126 12.69 -4.95 -7.69
C ILE A 126 13.87 -4.78 -8.62
N ILE A 127 15.05 -4.92 -8.09
CA ILE A 127 16.32 -4.68 -8.75
C ILE A 127 17.17 -5.96 -8.66
N ASN A 128 17.91 -6.27 -9.71
CA ASN A 128 18.89 -7.36 -9.73
C ASN A 128 20.05 -7.04 -8.78
N GLY A 129 20.34 -7.89 -7.82
CA GLY A 129 21.39 -7.65 -6.83
C GLY A 129 22.82 -7.63 -7.38
N LYS A 130 23.06 -8.20 -8.58
CA LYS A 130 24.36 -8.21 -9.22
C LYS A 130 24.58 -7.04 -10.18
N THR A 131 23.61 -6.76 -11.05
CA THR A 131 23.73 -5.77 -12.13
C THR A 131 23.16 -4.43 -11.78
N ASN A 132 22.33 -4.35 -10.73
CA ASN A 132 21.51 -3.20 -10.36
C ASN A 132 20.47 -2.80 -11.42
N ASP A 133 20.14 -3.72 -12.34
CA ASP A 133 19.09 -3.47 -13.32
C ASP A 133 17.71 -3.53 -12.66
N LEU A 134 16.84 -2.61 -13.05
CA LEU A 134 15.44 -2.61 -12.63
C LEU A 134 14.70 -3.75 -13.32
N LEU A 135 14.25 -4.74 -12.54
CA LEU A 135 13.49 -5.89 -13.04
C LEU A 135 11.99 -5.60 -13.12
N CYS A 136 11.48 -4.93 -12.11
CA CYS A 136 10.05 -4.62 -12.01
C CYS A 136 9.82 -3.37 -11.17
N VAL A 137 8.83 -2.58 -11.54
CA VAL A 137 8.26 -1.53 -10.69
C VAL A 137 6.76 -1.64 -10.69
N CYS A 138 6.18 -1.58 -9.49
CA CYS A 138 4.74 -1.60 -9.31
C CYS A 138 4.31 -0.45 -8.41
N LYS A 139 3.30 0.29 -8.86
CA LYS A 139 2.65 1.35 -8.10
C LYS A 139 1.21 0.92 -7.81
N ALA A 140 0.85 0.88 -6.54
CA ALA A 140 -0.49 0.52 -6.10
C ALA A 140 -1.02 1.53 -5.09
N GLU A 141 -2.33 1.73 -5.12
CA GLU A 141 -3.06 2.54 -4.17
C GLU A 141 -4.10 1.69 -3.45
N ALA A 142 -4.24 1.89 -2.15
CA ALA A 142 -5.28 1.26 -1.35
C ALA A 142 -5.84 2.23 -0.31
N LYS A 143 -7.04 1.88 0.19
CA LYS A 143 -7.75 2.60 1.25
C LYS A 143 -7.63 1.87 2.57
N GLY A 144 -7.66 2.63 3.65
CA GLY A 144 -7.80 2.14 5.01
C GLY A 144 -8.44 3.17 5.92
N ASN A 145 -8.83 2.76 7.12
CA ASN A 145 -9.35 3.66 8.14
C ASN A 145 -8.23 4.52 8.76
N ASP A 146 -7.00 4.09 8.58
CA ASP A 146 -5.79 4.80 8.99
C ASP A 146 -4.65 4.55 7.97
N ASP A 147 -3.59 5.34 8.06
CA ASP A 147 -2.46 5.26 7.13
C ASP A 147 -1.73 3.91 7.21
N ALA A 148 -1.63 3.31 8.39
CA ALA A 148 -0.96 2.02 8.57
C ALA A 148 -1.72 0.91 7.83
N ARG A 149 -3.05 0.86 7.95
CA ARG A 149 -3.89 -0.12 7.25
C ARG A 149 -3.90 0.12 5.74
N ALA A 150 -4.04 1.37 5.30
CA ALA A 150 -4.00 1.72 3.89
C ALA A 150 -2.65 1.33 3.27
N THR A 151 -1.53 1.60 3.95
CA THR A 151 -0.19 1.21 3.53
C THR A 151 -0.04 -0.30 3.41
N ARG A 152 -0.53 -1.07 4.40
CA ARG A 152 -0.52 -2.54 4.35
C ARG A 152 -1.23 -3.06 3.12
N PHE A 153 -2.47 -2.61 2.88
CA PHE A 153 -3.25 -3.05 1.73
C PHE A 153 -2.62 -2.66 0.40
N ALA A 154 -2.00 -1.48 0.32
CA ALA A 154 -1.30 -1.06 -0.89
C ALA A 154 -0.05 -1.90 -1.16
N ILE A 155 0.73 -2.27 -0.13
CA ILE A 155 1.88 -3.18 -0.24
C ILE A 155 1.43 -4.56 -0.70
N GLU A 156 0.42 -5.14 -0.04
CA GLU A 156 -0.12 -6.46 -0.40
C GLU A 156 -0.62 -6.48 -1.85
N LYS A 157 -1.34 -5.44 -2.27
CA LYS A 157 -1.83 -5.29 -3.64
C LYS A 157 -0.69 -5.21 -4.65
N ALA A 158 0.35 -4.41 -4.36
CA ALA A 158 1.52 -4.30 -5.24
C ALA A 158 2.28 -5.63 -5.35
N LEU A 159 2.52 -6.31 -4.23
CA LEU A 159 3.23 -7.59 -4.21
C LEU A 159 2.44 -8.69 -4.91
N ASN A 160 1.13 -8.75 -4.70
CA ASN A 160 0.28 -9.70 -5.42
C ASN A 160 0.38 -9.51 -6.93
N GLU A 161 0.37 -8.25 -7.41
CA GLU A 161 0.49 -7.96 -8.84
C GLU A 161 1.89 -8.30 -9.39
N ILE A 162 2.95 -8.02 -8.63
CA ILE A 162 4.32 -8.34 -9.01
C ILE A 162 4.53 -9.85 -9.15
N PHE A 163 4.00 -10.64 -8.21
CA PHE A 163 4.25 -12.07 -8.13
C PHE A 163 3.11 -12.94 -8.71
N VAL A 164 2.19 -12.35 -9.48
CA VAL A 164 1.22 -13.12 -10.29
C VAL A 164 1.98 -13.97 -11.30
N GLY A 165 1.74 -15.29 -11.24
CA GLY A 165 2.35 -16.25 -12.17
C GLY A 165 3.83 -16.57 -11.93
N VAL A 166 4.47 -15.97 -10.93
CA VAL A 166 5.84 -16.32 -10.51
C VAL A 166 5.75 -17.43 -9.45
N ARG A 167 6.33 -18.60 -9.73
CA ARG A 167 6.45 -19.75 -8.82
C ARG A 167 7.91 -20.04 -8.53
#